data_d152887b55f40a1035f361222913bc23
#
_entry.id   d152887b55f40a1035f361222913bc23
#
_cell.length_a   1.000
_cell.length_b   1.000
_cell.length_c   1.000
_cell.angle_alpha   90.00
_cell.angle_beta   90.00
_cell.angle_gamma   90.00
#
_symmetry.space_group_name_H-M   'P 1'
#
loop_
_entity.id
_entity.type
_entity.pdbx_description
1 polymer ?
#
loop_
_entity_poly.entity_id
_entity_poly.type
_entity_poly.pdbx_seq_one_letter_code
_entity_poly.pdbx_strand_id
1 'polypeptide(L)'
;MLLGGTVVAAASTGDGSHNSINHQQAQYKTNAMMIGVGYTNILDTYLSPEKYRGTNLTFLSHTRRENDSTVWVNQFRHEGNVAYADNRSGNGGEMAGCYTFGYSLLHKWTIDLWHHPLRLLAGGTAAANIGFVYNTRNGNNPANARLSLNIEPTIGFDYPIGRANHTRGISMHPGACAHFPVILHYEASAPLFGLMFSPNYGQSYYEIFNRGNYDHNCVPTTFGSTPSFRQMLTLDFRLARTTWRIGYMGNYEQSHVNNLKTHTYTHSIVIGVVKRFRTIKE
;
A
#
# COMPACT_ATOMS: atom_id res chain seq x y z
N MET A 1 -62.40 14.12 -65.75
CA MET A 1 -61.35 14.76 -66.52
C MET A 1 -60.10 14.87 -65.57
N LEU A 2 -59.18 14.10 -65.94
CA LEU A 2 -58.02 13.74 -65.13
C LEU A 2 -56.91 14.74 -65.29
N LEU A 3 -56.11 15.01 -64.24
CA LEU A 3 -54.69 15.36 -64.36
C LEU A 3 -53.94 14.82 -63.20
N GLY A 4 -53.04 13.87 -63.46
CA GLY A 4 -52.15 13.27 -62.56
C GLY A 4 -50.92 14.17 -62.32
N GLY A 5 -50.46 14.25 -61.10
CA GLY A 5 -49.21 14.87 -60.71
C GLY A 5 -48.28 13.84 -60.11
N THR A 6 -47.19 13.55 -60.82
CA THR A 6 -46.13 12.65 -60.41
C THR A 6 -45.25 13.37 -59.41
N VAL A 7 -45.14 12.86 -58.17
CA VAL A 7 -44.20 13.32 -57.15
C VAL A 7 -42.96 12.48 -57.29
N VAL A 8 -41.88 13.11 -57.69
CA VAL A 8 -40.51 12.53 -57.65
C VAL A 8 -39.94 12.69 -56.24
N ALA A 9 -39.77 11.59 -55.53
CA ALA A 9 -39.09 11.54 -54.29
C ALA A 9 -37.56 11.55 -54.54
N ALA A 10 -36.89 12.63 -54.16
CA ALA A 10 -35.45 12.68 -54.11
C ALA A 10 -34.97 11.96 -52.86
N ALA A 11 -34.28 10.84 -53.02
CA ALA A 11 -33.57 10.17 -51.97
C ALA A 11 -32.28 10.95 -51.67
N SER A 12 -32.21 11.62 -50.52
CA SER A 12 -30.98 12.15 -49.99
C SER A 12 -30.20 11.02 -49.30
N THR A 13 -29.16 10.52 -49.94
CA THR A 13 -28.13 9.68 -49.31
C THR A 13 -27.33 10.56 -48.37
N GLY A 14 -27.79 10.64 -47.14
CA GLY A 14 -26.98 11.20 -46.04
C GLY A 14 -25.91 10.19 -45.66
N ASP A 15 -24.70 10.42 -46.15
CA ASP A 15 -23.50 9.76 -45.72
C ASP A 15 -23.22 10.15 -44.25
N GLY A 16 -23.81 9.37 -43.34
CA GLY A 16 -23.57 9.49 -41.90
C GLY A 16 -22.23 8.88 -41.54
N SER A 17 -21.17 9.60 -41.89
CA SER A 17 -19.85 9.33 -41.29
C SER A 17 -19.96 9.53 -39.78
N HIS A 18 -20.31 8.46 -39.06
CA HIS A 18 -20.08 8.35 -37.65
C HIS A 18 -18.58 8.39 -37.43
N ASN A 19 -18.05 9.59 -37.25
CA ASN A 19 -16.76 9.78 -36.56
C ASN A 19 -16.91 9.22 -35.15
N SER A 20 -16.72 7.91 -35.02
CA SER A 20 -16.41 7.29 -33.73
C SER A 20 -15.08 7.90 -33.28
N ILE A 21 -15.15 8.98 -32.47
CA ILE A 21 -14.01 9.49 -31.74
C ILE A 21 -13.55 8.31 -30.86
N ASN A 22 -12.57 7.58 -31.35
CA ASN A 22 -11.85 6.60 -30.54
C ASN A 22 -11.24 7.38 -29.38
N HIS A 23 -11.94 7.41 -28.24
CA HIS A 23 -11.38 7.86 -26.98
C HIS A 23 -10.24 6.91 -26.61
N GLN A 24 -9.04 7.24 -27.09
CA GLN A 24 -7.82 6.56 -26.70
C GLN A 24 -7.72 6.62 -25.17
N GLN A 25 -7.90 5.48 -24.53
CA GLN A 25 -7.86 5.38 -23.08
C GLN A 25 -6.42 5.49 -22.60
N ALA A 26 -6.10 6.60 -21.95
CA ALA A 26 -4.80 6.77 -21.33
C ALA A 26 -4.73 6.05 -19.99
N GLN A 27 -3.74 5.17 -19.85
CA GLN A 27 -3.39 4.52 -18.60
C GLN A 27 -2.15 5.19 -18.00
N TYR A 28 -2.24 5.54 -16.73
CA TYR A 28 -1.14 6.14 -15.97
C TYR A 28 -0.59 5.13 -14.97
N LYS A 29 0.73 4.97 -14.98
CA LYS A 29 1.46 4.16 -14.01
C LYS A 29 2.44 5.05 -13.27
N THR A 30 2.28 5.12 -11.94
CA THR A 30 3.22 5.80 -11.05
C THR A 30 3.96 4.72 -10.24
N ASN A 31 5.28 4.77 -10.26
CA ASN A 31 6.12 3.88 -9.45
C ASN A 31 7.02 4.74 -8.57
N ALA A 32 6.93 4.55 -7.26
CA ALA A 32 7.78 5.16 -6.26
C ALA A 32 8.66 4.07 -5.63
N MET A 33 9.97 4.30 -5.63
CA MET A 33 10.95 3.44 -4.96
C MET A 33 11.63 4.25 -3.87
N MET A 34 11.53 3.78 -2.63
CA MET A 34 11.99 4.50 -1.45
C MET A 34 12.81 3.59 -0.54
N ILE A 35 13.77 4.19 0.14
CA ILE A 35 14.50 3.59 1.26
C ILE A 35 14.30 4.46 2.49
N GLY A 36 14.36 3.87 3.66
CA GLY A 36 14.17 4.59 4.91
C GLY A 36 14.92 3.99 6.07
N VAL A 37 15.13 4.81 7.05
CA VAL A 37 15.70 4.42 8.33
C VAL A 37 14.79 4.90 9.45
N GLY A 38 14.80 4.19 10.56
CA GLY A 38 13.94 4.57 11.66
C GLY A 38 14.17 3.81 12.95
N TYR A 39 13.19 3.88 13.79
CA TYR A 39 13.17 3.26 15.12
C TYR A 39 12.22 2.06 15.12
N THR A 40 12.62 1.02 15.86
CA THR A 40 11.80 -0.17 16.08
C THR A 40 11.65 -0.50 17.56
N ASN A 41 10.50 -1.10 17.90
CA ASN A 41 10.21 -1.68 19.21
C ASN A 41 9.58 -3.06 18.98
N ILE A 42 10.24 -4.11 19.49
CA ILE A 42 9.87 -5.50 19.25
C ILE A 42 9.54 -6.15 20.59
N LEU A 43 8.47 -6.92 20.62
CA LEU A 43 8.13 -7.87 21.67
C LEU A 43 7.69 -9.16 21.00
N ASP A 44 8.27 -10.26 21.41
CA ASP A 44 7.83 -11.59 21.00
C ASP A 44 7.90 -12.54 22.19
N THR A 45 6.75 -12.77 22.85
CA THR A 45 6.72 -13.59 24.07
C THR A 45 6.98 -15.09 23.84
N TYR A 46 7.05 -15.52 22.58
CA TYR A 46 7.55 -16.85 22.24
C TYR A 46 9.07 -16.94 22.44
N LEU A 47 9.79 -15.84 22.18
CA LEU A 47 11.24 -15.77 22.28
C LEU A 47 11.69 -15.21 23.62
N SER A 48 11.06 -14.13 24.09
CA SER A 48 11.42 -13.43 25.30
C SER A 48 10.26 -12.57 25.81
N PRO A 49 10.05 -12.46 27.11
CA PRO A 49 9.08 -11.54 27.69
C PRO A 49 9.54 -10.08 27.69
N GLU A 50 10.80 -9.81 27.30
CA GLU A 50 11.39 -8.48 27.30
C GLU A 50 11.03 -7.71 26.02
N LYS A 51 11.05 -6.38 26.10
CA LYS A 51 10.92 -5.49 24.95
C LYS A 51 12.29 -5.08 24.45
N TYR A 52 12.49 -5.18 23.14
CA TYR A 52 13.71 -4.81 22.44
C TYR A 52 13.48 -3.51 21.68
N ARG A 53 14.45 -2.60 21.72
CA ARG A 53 14.38 -1.31 21.06
C ARG A 53 15.62 -1.05 20.25
N GLY A 54 15.46 -0.54 19.03
CA GLY A 54 16.59 -0.34 18.15
C GLY A 54 16.26 0.38 16.87
N THR A 55 16.98 0.06 15.83
CA THR A 55 16.91 0.71 14.53
C THR A 55 16.33 -0.24 13.48
N ASN A 56 15.70 0.34 12.46
CA ASN A 56 15.24 -0.40 11.30
C ASN A 56 15.67 0.27 9.99
N LEU A 57 15.84 -0.57 8.98
CA LEU A 57 16.00 -0.18 7.59
C LEU A 57 14.77 -0.65 6.81
N THR A 58 14.17 0.23 6.05
CA THR A 58 12.97 -0.04 5.27
C THR A 58 13.23 0.18 3.79
N PHE A 59 12.73 -0.72 2.97
CA PHE A 59 12.61 -0.58 1.53
C PHE A 59 11.13 -0.60 1.14
N LEU A 60 10.71 0.32 0.27
CA LEU A 60 9.33 0.37 -0.23
C LEU A 60 9.31 0.61 -1.74
N SER A 61 8.62 -0.26 -2.47
CA SER A 61 8.23 -0.04 -3.85
C SER A 61 6.71 0.06 -3.92
N HIS A 62 6.21 1.20 -4.33
CA HIS A 62 4.78 1.49 -4.43
C HIS A 62 4.41 1.83 -5.87
N THR A 63 3.64 0.96 -6.51
CA THR A 63 3.16 1.12 -7.88
C THR A 63 1.67 1.38 -7.88
N ARG A 64 1.23 2.50 -8.45
CA ARG A 64 -0.17 2.86 -8.65
C ARG A 64 -0.47 2.86 -10.15
N ARG A 65 -1.61 2.25 -10.51
CA ARG A 65 -2.13 2.23 -11.88
C ARG A 65 -3.53 2.82 -11.90
N GLU A 66 -3.73 3.79 -12.76
CA GLU A 66 -4.99 4.51 -12.93
C GLU A 66 -5.33 4.62 -14.41
N ASN A 67 -6.63 4.64 -14.70
CA ASN A 67 -7.16 4.87 -16.03
C ASN A 67 -8.07 6.10 -16.00
N ASP A 68 -8.08 6.87 -17.08
CA ASP A 68 -8.94 8.06 -17.22
C ASP A 68 -10.43 7.71 -17.23
N SER A 69 -10.78 6.55 -17.76
CA SER A 69 -12.18 6.12 -17.92
C SER A 69 -12.75 5.44 -16.67
N THR A 70 -11.94 5.17 -15.64
CA THR A 70 -12.38 4.45 -14.44
C THR A 70 -12.16 5.23 -13.17
N VAL A 71 -13.05 5.01 -12.21
CA VAL A 71 -12.94 5.53 -10.85
C VAL A 71 -12.08 4.63 -9.95
N TRP A 72 -11.57 3.52 -10.49
CA TRP A 72 -10.79 2.55 -9.75
C TRP A 72 -9.30 2.76 -9.92
N VAL A 73 -8.59 2.62 -8.82
CA VAL A 73 -7.14 2.70 -8.71
C VAL A 73 -6.61 1.36 -8.21
N ASN A 74 -5.70 0.77 -8.96
CA ASN A 74 -4.99 -0.45 -8.55
C ASN A 74 -3.63 -0.06 -7.99
N GLN A 75 -3.28 -0.61 -6.81
CA GLN A 75 -1.97 -0.38 -6.21
C GLN A 75 -1.30 -1.70 -5.89
N PHE A 76 0.02 -1.72 -6.05
CA PHE A 76 0.91 -2.80 -5.64
C PHE A 76 1.95 -2.21 -4.69
N ARG A 77 2.10 -2.82 -3.53
CA ARG A 77 3.08 -2.44 -2.53
C ARG A 77 3.99 -3.62 -2.22
N HIS A 78 5.27 -3.38 -2.30
CA HIS A 78 6.32 -4.29 -1.84
C HIS A 78 7.10 -3.55 -0.77
N GLU A 79 7.07 -4.05 0.44
CA GLU A 79 7.73 -3.46 1.59
C GLU A 79 8.65 -4.50 2.22
N GLY A 80 9.92 -4.14 2.40
CA GLY A 80 10.89 -4.92 3.14
C GLY A 80 11.35 -4.13 4.36
N ASN A 81 11.43 -4.77 5.51
CA ASN A 81 11.94 -4.18 6.74
C ASN A 81 12.94 -5.12 7.39
N VAL A 82 14.08 -4.59 7.81
CA VAL A 82 15.08 -5.30 8.61
C VAL A 82 15.39 -4.45 9.83
N ALA A 83 15.36 -5.05 11.00
CA ALA A 83 15.54 -4.36 12.26
C ALA A 83 16.53 -5.09 13.17
N TYR A 84 17.29 -4.33 13.95
CA TYR A 84 18.08 -4.82 15.05
C TYR A 84 17.76 -4.01 16.30
N ALA A 85 17.49 -4.70 17.39
CA ALA A 85 17.03 -4.10 18.63
C ALA A 85 17.68 -4.78 19.84
N ASP A 86 18.04 -3.98 20.85
CA ASP A 86 18.64 -4.45 22.09
C ASP A 86 17.60 -4.44 23.23
N ASN A 87 17.78 -5.34 24.18
CA ASN A 87 17.02 -5.31 25.43
C ASN A 87 17.48 -4.17 26.33
N ARG A 88 16.75 -3.96 27.42
CA ARG A 88 17.04 -2.87 28.37
C ARG A 88 18.45 -2.92 28.97
N SER A 89 19.00 -4.11 29.20
CA SER A 89 20.33 -4.30 29.80
C SER A 89 21.47 -4.22 28.79
N GLY A 90 21.16 -4.20 27.46
CA GLY A 90 22.15 -4.16 26.39
C GLY A 90 22.96 -5.46 26.20
N ASN A 91 22.56 -6.54 26.88
CA ASN A 91 23.28 -7.82 26.82
C ASN A 91 22.57 -8.90 25.98
N GLY A 92 21.50 -8.54 25.29
CA GLY A 92 20.74 -9.42 24.37
C GLY A 92 20.10 -8.61 23.28
N GLY A 93 20.12 -9.15 22.07
CA GLY A 93 19.56 -8.50 20.88
C GLY A 93 18.49 -9.35 20.20
N GLU A 94 17.59 -8.69 19.49
CA GLU A 94 16.68 -9.28 18.54
C GLU A 94 16.89 -8.71 17.15
N MET A 95 16.90 -9.60 16.18
CA MET A 95 16.93 -9.28 14.75
C MET A 95 15.56 -9.65 14.15
N ALA A 96 14.92 -8.72 13.48
CA ALA A 96 13.68 -8.97 12.78
C ALA A 96 13.81 -8.66 11.29
N GLY A 97 13.19 -9.50 10.47
CA GLY A 97 13.03 -9.26 9.05
C GLY A 97 11.58 -9.50 8.66
N CYS A 98 11.00 -8.60 7.86
CA CYS A 98 9.64 -8.74 7.34
C CYS A 98 9.57 -8.26 5.90
N TYR A 99 8.87 -9.01 5.08
CA TYR A 99 8.46 -8.60 3.75
C TYR A 99 6.94 -8.63 3.65
N THR A 100 6.37 -7.55 3.15
CA THR A 100 4.93 -7.41 2.92
C THR A 100 4.67 -7.16 1.45
N PHE A 101 3.80 -7.96 0.87
CA PHE A 101 3.18 -7.70 -0.42
C PHE A 101 1.74 -7.25 -0.20
N GLY A 102 1.33 -6.14 -0.80
CA GLY A 102 -0.04 -5.63 -0.75
C GLY A 102 -0.58 -5.36 -2.16
N TYR A 103 -1.79 -5.82 -2.42
CA TYR A 103 -2.58 -5.45 -3.59
C TYR A 103 -3.83 -4.71 -3.14
N SER A 104 -4.00 -3.46 -3.59
CA SER A 104 -5.13 -2.62 -3.22
C SER A 104 -6.00 -2.29 -4.42
N LEU A 105 -7.32 -2.35 -4.22
CA LEU A 105 -8.32 -1.84 -5.13
C LEU A 105 -9.07 -0.71 -4.43
N LEU A 106 -8.86 0.52 -4.90
CA LEU A 106 -9.40 1.72 -4.28
C LEU A 106 -10.30 2.47 -5.24
N HIS A 107 -11.41 2.95 -4.74
CA HIS A 107 -12.28 3.89 -5.44
C HIS A 107 -11.78 5.31 -5.19
N LYS A 108 -11.74 6.14 -6.24
CA LYS A 108 -11.32 7.54 -6.16
C LYS A 108 -12.52 8.47 -6.28
N TRP A 109 -12.56 9.47 -5.42
CA TRP A 109 -13.45 10.64 -5.50
C TRP A 109 -12.60 11.88 -5.60
N THR A 110 -13.08 12.87 -6.32
CA THR A 110 -12.42 14.17 -6.43
C THR A 110 -13.38 15.23 -5.94
N ILE A 111 -12.95 16.02 -4.98
CA ILE A 111 -13.68 17.17 -4.43
C ILE A 111 -12.80 18.41 -4.49
N ASP A 112 -13.39 19.56 -4.72
CA ASP A 112 -12.65 20.82 -4.67
C ASP A 112 -12.58 21.32 -3.23
N LEU A 113 -11.39 21.44 -2.69
CA LEU A 113 -11.12 21.96 -1.37
C LEU A 113 -10.19 23.18 -1.47
N TRP A 114 -10.66 24.37 -1.09
CA TRP A 114 -9.90 25.63 -1.18
C TRP A 114 -9.29 25.90 -2.56
N HIS A 115 -10.08 25.70 -3.62
CA HIS A 115 -9.67 25.80 -5.02
C HIS A 115 -8.55 24.81 -5.44
N HIS A 116 -8.29 23.80 -4.65
CA HIS A 116 -7.42 22.68 -4.97
C HIS A 116 -8.21 21.39 -5.03
N PRO A 117 -7.91 20.52 -5.99
CA PRO A 117 -8.59 19.24 -6.12
C PRO A 117 -8.04 18.23 -5.11
N LEU A 118 -8.81 17.93 -4.08
CA LEU A 118 -8.55 16.85 -3.15
C LEU A 118 -9.06 15.52 -3.74
N ARG A 119 -8.17 14.56 -3.91
CA ARG A 119 -8.54 13.19 -4.31
C ARG A 119 -8.62 12.33 -3.07
N LEU A 120 -9.80 11.78 -2.81
CA LEU A 120 -10.02 10.80 -1.75
C LEU A 120 -9.96 9.39 -2.36
N LEU A 121 -9.40 8.47 -1.61
CA LEU A 121 -9.25 7.06 -1.98
C LEU A 121 -9.81 6.22 -0.84
N ALA A 122 -10.65 5.23 -1.14
CA ALA A 122 -11.06 4.24 -0.17
C ALA A 122 -11.37 2.90 -0.84
N GLY A 123 -11.06 1.82 -0.14
CA GLY A 123 -11.28 0.46 -0.66
C GLY A 123 -10.65 -0.60 0.24
N GLY A 124 -10.13 -1.65 -0.38
CA GLY A 124 -9.53 -2.77 0.32
C GLY A 124 -8.16 -3.15 -0.22
N THR A 125 -7.34 -3.68 0.66
CA THR A 125 -6.03 -4.25 0.37
C THR A 125 -6.00 -5.71 0.80
N ALA A 126 -5.56 -6.59 -0.07
CA ALA A 126 -5.11 -7.94 0.29
C ALA A 126 -3.60 -7.87 0.56
N ALA A 127 -3.19 -8.23 1.76
CA ALA A 127 -1.80 -8.18 2.20
C ALA A 127 -1.30 -9.56 2.60
N ALA A 128 -0.08 -9.91 2.15
CA ALA A 128 0.64 -11.10 2.56
C ALA A 128 1.94 -10.67 3.24
N ASN A 129 2.15 -11.14 4.46
CA ASN A 129 3.35 -10.86 5.25
C ASN A 129 4.14 -12.17 5.46
N ILE A 130 5.43 -12.08 5.26
CA ILE A 130 6.38 -13.14 5.59
C ILE A 130 7.56 -12.52 6.34
N GLY A 131 7.88 -13.06 7.50
CA GLY A 131 8.95 -12.51 8.33
C GLY A 131 9.43 -13.48 9.38
N PHE A 132 10.38 -13.00 10.17
CA PHE A 132 10.94 -13.71 11.30
C PHE A 132 11.41 -12.74 12.37
N VAL A 133 11.52 -13.24 13.58
CA VAL A 133 12.28 -12.62 14.68
C VAL A 133 13.26 -13.65 15.20
N TYR A 134 14.50 -13.22 15.41
CA TYR A 134 15.57 -14.05 15.97
C TYR A 134 16.12 -13.41 17.23
N ASN A 135 16.14 -14.17 18.32
CA ASN A 135 16.66 -13.72 19.62
C ASN A 135 18.03 -14.35 19.89
N THR A 136 19.03 -13.53 20.15
CA THR A 136 20.43 -13.97 20.34
C THR A 136 20.68 -14.72 21.65
N ARG A 137 19.75 -14.67 22.59
CA ARG A 137 19.91 -15.28 23.93
C ARG A 137 19.09 -16.55 24.13
N ASN A 138 18.06 -16.77 23.32
CA ASN A 138 17.21 -17.96 23.43
C ASN A 138 17.89 -19.15 22.74
N GLY A 139 18.43 -20.07 23.53
CA GLY A 139 19.15 -21.24 22.99
C GLY A 139 18.25 -22.36 22.50
N ASN A 140 17.01 -22.47 23.01
CA ASN A 140 16.09 -23.56 22.64
C ASN A 140 15.27 -23.25 21.39
N ASN A 141 14.65 -22.08 21.36
CA ASN A 141 13.83 -21.62 20.25
C ASN A 141 14.27 -20.18 19.87
N PRO A 142 15.40 -20.02 19.16
CA PRO A 142 15.96 -18.70 18.92
C PRO A 142 15.18 -17.89 17.87
N ALA A 143 14.32 -18.53 17.10
CA ALA A 143 13.61 -17.87 16.00
C ALA A 143 12.09 -18.11 16.08
N ASN A 144 11.33 -17.09 15.67
CA ASN A 144 9.88 -17.18 15.46
C ASN A 144 9.54 -16.69 14.03
N ALA A 145 8.84 -17.52 13.26
CA ALA A 145 8.33 -17.16 11.96
C ALA A 145 7.05 -16.34 12.09
N ARG A 146 6.90 -15.31 11.27
CA ARG A 146 5.72 -14.45 11.19
C ARG A 146 5.14 -14.50 9.80
N LEU A 147 4.03 -15.23 9.65
CA LEU A 147 3.34 -15.39 8.39
C LEU A 147 1.89 -14.96 8.58
N SER A 148 1.39 -14.09 7.73
CA SER A 148 -0.03 -13.72 7.76
C SER A 148 -0.56 -13.32 6.37
N LEU A 149 -1.85 -13.56 6.19
CA LEU A 149 -2.65 -13.09 5.06
C LEU A 149 -3.78 -12.25 5.62
N ASN A 150 -3.93 -11.01 5.16
CA ASN A 150 -4.88 -10.07 5.72
C ASN A 150 -5.72 -9.40 4.63
N ILE A 151 -6.96 -9.10 4.96
CA ILE A 151 -7.80 -8.15 4.22
C ILE A 151 -7.89 -6.88 5.06
N GLU A 152 -7.47 -5.78 4.48
CA GLU A 152 -7.30 -4.49 5.15
C GLU A 152 -8.17 -3.43 4.47
N PRO A 153 -9.23 -2.87 5.10
CA PRO A 153 -9.77 -1.60 4.68
C PRO A 153 -8.66 -0.56 4.59
N THR A 154 -8.67 0.17 3.50
CA THR A 154 -7.62 1.16 3.17
C THR A 154 -8.27 2.45 2.77
N ILE A 155 -7.80 3.56 3.35
CA ILE A 155 -8.20 4.92 3.01
C ILE A 155 -6.97 5.75 2.66
N GLY A 156 -7.16 6.77 1.85
CA GLY A 156 -6.07 7.68 1.52
C GLY A 156 -6.56 8.96 0.89
N PHE A 157 -5.64 9.89 0.71
CA PHE A 157 -5.88 11.09 -0.07
C PHE A 157 -4.61 11.58 -0.77
N ASP A 158 -4.83 12.30 -1.88
CA ASP A 158 -3.79 13.05 -2.57
C ASP A 158 -4.22 14.52 -2.61
N TYR A 159 -3.39 15.41 -2.08
CA TYR A 159 -3.63 16.84 -2.06
C TYR A 159 -2.50 17.62 -2.72
N PRO A 160 -2.74 18.31 -3.85
CA PRO A 160 -1.74 19.14 -4.48
C PRO A 160 -1.57 20.44 -3.70
N ILE A 161 -0.32 20.77 -3.34
CA ILE A 161 0.06 21.99 -2.65
C ILE A 161 0.75 22.94 -3.64
N GLY A 162 0.35 24.23 -3.64
CA GLY A 162 0.95 25.26 -4.49
C GLY A 162 0.02 25.74 -5.60
N ARG A 163 0.45 26.79 -6.30
CA ARG A 163 -0.37 27.43 -7.34
C ARG A 163 -0.40 26.55 -8.60
N ALA A 164 -1.60 26.17 -9.03
CA ALA A 164 -1.79 25.60 -10.35
C ALA A 164 -1.35 26.65 -11.39
N ASN A 165 -0.39 26.32 -12.26
CA ASN A 165 -0.16 27.14 -13.43
C ASN A 165 -1.40 27.01 -14.32
N HIS A 166 -2.17 28.09 -14.45
CA HIS A 166 -3.35 28.23 -15.27
C HIS A 166 -3.02 28.01 -16.75
N THR A 167 -2.97 26.79 -17.18
CA THR A 167 -3.07 26.43 -18.58
C THR A 167 -4.19 25.42 -18.76
N ARG A 168 -5.36 25.95 -19.14
CA ARG A 168 -6.52 25.29 -19.74
C ARG A 168 -6.91 23.91 -19.18
N GLY A 169 -8.02 23.88 -18.45
CA GLY A 169 -8.81 22.68 -18.16
C GLY A 169 -8.16 21.80 -17.13
N ILE A 170 -8.59 21.95 -15.89
CA ILE A 170 -8.18 21.08 -14.78
C ILE A 170 -8.80 19.70 -15.01
N SER A 171 -8.14 18.87 -15.82
CA SER A 171 -8.39 17.45 -15.87
C SER A 171 -7.57 16.81 -14.76
N MET A 172 -8.27 16.20 -13.82
CA MET A 172 -7.71 15.54 -12.64
C MET A 172 -7.07 14.18 -12.95
N HIS A 173 -6.43 14.06 -14.10
CA HIS A 173 -5.66 12.88 -14.44
C HIS A 173 -4.34 12.84 -13.66
N PRO A 174 -3.81 11.67 -13.32
CA PRO A 174 -2.48 11.54 -12.70
C PRO A 174 -1.36 12.29 -13.47
N GLY A 175 -1.54 12.46 -14.78
CA GLY A 175 -0.69 13.29 -15.62
C GLY A 175 -0.86 14.81 -15.38
N ALA A 176 -2.04 15.27 -14.96
CA ALA A 176 -2.30 16.68 -14.67
C ALA A 176 -1.68 17.13 -13.34
N CYS A 177 -1.56 16.23 -12.36
CA CYS A 177 -0.82 16.51 -11.12
C CYS A 177 0.67 16.82 -11.37
N ALA A 178 1.20 16.52 -12.55
CA ALA A 178 2.57 16.89 -12.93
C ALA A 178 2.81 18.41 -13.02
N HIS A 179 1.76 19.20 -13.00
CA HIS A 179 1.85 20.68 -13.02
C HIS A 179 1.89 21.31 -11.63
N PHE A 180 1.63 20.53 -10.56
CA PHE A 180 1.76 21.00 -9.19
C PHE A 180 3.20 20.78 -8.71
N PRO A 181 3.80 21.78 -8.05
CA PRO A 181 5.17 21.66 -7.57
C PRO A 181 5.32 20.62 -6.45
N VAL A 182 4.25 20.41 -5.68
CA VAL A 182 4.24 19.54 -4.51
C VAL A 182 2.91 18.80 -4.39
N ILE A 183 2.94 17.50 -4.05
CA ILE A 183 1.75 16.70 -3.80
C ILE A 183 1.92 15.97 -2.47
N LEU A 184 0.96 16.17 -1.57
CA LEU A 184 0.85 15.44 -0.31
C LEU A 184 0.03 14.18 -0.54
N HIS A 185 0.57 13.03 -0.15
CA HIS A 185 -0.10 11.73 -0.17
C HIS A 185 -0.22 11.19 1.24
N TYR A 186 -1.39 10.72 1.60
CA TYR A 186 -1.62 9.97 2.83
C TYR A 186 -2.34 8.67 2.49
N GLU A 187 -1.94 7.59 3.15
CA GLU A 187 -2.61 6.29 3.07
C GLU A 187 -2.55 5.62 4.44
N ALA A 188 -3.66 5.01 4.84
CA ALA A 188 -3.76 4.25 6.07
C ALA A 188 -4.55 2.97 5.85
N SER A 189 -4.13 1.87 6.48
CA SER A 189 -4.82 0.58 6.46
C SER A 189 -4.73 -0.12 7.81
N ALA A 190 -5.71 -1.00 8.07
CA ALA A 190 -5.75 -1.82 9.27
C ALA A 190 -6.34 -3.19 8.90
N PRO A 191 -5.76 -4.34 9.36
CA PRO A 191 -6.31 -5.65 9.09
C PRO A 191 -7.68 -5.81 9.77
N LEU A 192 -8.68 -6.24 9.00
CA LEU A 192 -10.02 -6.53 9.50
C LEU A 192 -10.19 -8.02 9.74
N PHE A 193 -9.77 -8.82 8.75
CA PHE A 193 -9.79 -10.28 8.80
C PHE A 193 -8.48 -10.83 8.23
N GLY A 194 -8.05 -11.99 8.73
CA GLY A 194 -6.87 -12.64 8.21
C GLY A 194 -6.68 -14.07 8.69
N LEU A 195 -5.58 -14.63 8.25
CA LEU A 195 -5.03 -15.89 8.71
C LEU A 195 -3.59 -15.65 9.16
N MET A 196 -3.22 -16.15 10.30
CA MET A 196 -1.87 -16.01 10.85
C MET A 196 -1.33 -17.39 11.26
N PHE A 197 -0.07 -17.64 10.91
CA PHE A 197 0.66 -18.76 11.49
C PHE A 197 1.27 -18.31 12.83
N SER A 198 1.01 -19.10 13.87
CA SER A 198 1.55 -18.89 15.22
C SER A 198 1.80 -20.22 15.90
N PRO A 199 2.97 -20.47 16.46
CA PRO A 199 3.14 -21.61 17.38
C PRO A 199 2.23 -21.44 18.60
N ASN A 200 1.94 -22.53 19.29
CA ASN A 200 1.30 -22.47 20.59
C ASN A 200 2.33 -22.12 21.66
N TYR A 201 1.85 -21.58 22.80
CA TYR A 201 2.74 -21.34 23.94
C TYR A 201 3.43 -22.65 24.39
N GLY A 202 4.77 -22.64 24.42
CA GLY A 202 5.59 -23.79 24.76
C GLY A 202 5.81 -24.81 23.64
N GLN A 203 5.18 -24.67 22.49
CA GLN A 203 5.37 -25.54 21.33
C GLN A 203 6.67 -25.17 20.59
N SER A 204 7.50 -26.16 20.26
CA SER A 204 8.72 -25.94 19.49
C SER A 204 8.48 -26.10 17.99
N TYR A 205 9.31 -25.45 17.16
CA TYR A 205 9.29 -25.66 15.70
C TYR A 205 9.64 -27.10 15.32
N TYR A 206 10.45 -27.80 16.15
CA TYR A 206 10.72 -29.22 15.96
C TYR A 206 9.45 -30.08 16.07
N GLU A 207 8.58 -29.78 17.04
CA GLU A 207 7.29 -30.48 17.17
C GLU A 207 6.38 -30.20 16.00
N ILE A 208 6.34 -28.97 15.51
CA ILE A 208 5.52 -28.60 14.36
C ILE A 208 6.00 -29.33 13.11
N PHE A 209 7.27 -29.17 12.72
CA PHE A 209 7.75 -29.59 11.41
C PHE A 209 8.28 -31.03 11.36
N ASN A 210 8.92 -31.52 12.41
CA ASN A 210 9.45 -32.88 12.41
C ASN A 210 8.47 -33.94 12.93
N ARG A 211 7.61 -33.57 13.90
CA ARG A 211 6.60 -34.50 14.43
C ARG A 211 5.23 -34.30 13.78
N GLY A 212 5.06 -33.31 12.92
CA GLY A 212 3.79 -33.04 12.24
C GLY A 212 2.67 -32.57 13.16
N ASN A 213 3.00 -31.97 14.30
CA ASN A 213 2.01 -31.43 15.23
C ASN A 213 1.61 -30.01 14.82
N TYR A 214 0.66 -29.90 13.88
CA TYR A 214 0.15 -28.63 13.36
C TYR A 214 -1.11 -28.15 14.08
N ASP A 215 -1.36 -28.61 15.30
CA ASP A 215 -2.57 -28.29 16.03
C ASP A 215 -2.68 -26.78 16.31
N HIS A 216 -3.75 -26.16 15.79
CA HIS A 216 -4.08 -24.74 15.96
C HIS A 216 -2.98 -23.72 15.55
N ASN A 217 -2.04 -24.10 14.70
CA ASN A 217 -0.98 -23.18 14.25
C ASN A 217 -1.44 -22.19 13.17
N CYS A 218 -2.47 -22.53 12.40
CA CYS A 218 -3.09 -21.61 11.43
C CYS A 218 -4.37 -21.03 12.05
N VAL A 219 -4.30 -19.78 12.48
CA VAL A 219 -5.35 -19.15 13.28
C VAL A 219 -6.05 -18.07 12.46
N PRO A 220 -7.39 -18.12 12.33
CA PRO A 220 -8.16 -16.99 11.82
C PRO A 220 -8.02 -15.78 12.75
N THR A 221 -7.73 -14.63 12.19
CA THR A 221 -7.51 -13.39 12.93
C THR A 221 -8.55 -12.35 12.58
N THR A 222 -8.82 -11.48 13.54
CA THR A 222 -9.68 -10.31 13.40
C THR A 222 -8.95 -9.11 13.96
N PHE A 223 -9.48 -7.91 13.74
CA PHE A 223 -8.93 -6.70 14.36
C PHE A 223 -8.77 -6.79 15.88
N GLY A 224 -9.63 -7.56 16.57
CA GLY A 224 -9.52 -7.76 18.02
C GLY A 224 -8.31 -8.62 18.43
N SER A 225 -7.93 -9.62 17.64
CA SER A 225 -6.76 -10.48 17.91
C SER A 225 -5.46 -9.92 17.34
N THR A 226 -5.55 -9.10 16.28
CA THR A 226 -4.40 -8.47 15.60
C THR A 226 -4.64 -6.98 15.37
N PRO A 227 -4.73 -6.15 16.44
CA PRO A 227 -5.02 -4.73 16.34
C PRO A 227 -3.81 -3.99 15.74
N SER A 228 -3.61 -4.16 14.46
CA SER A 228 -2.50 -3.59 13.70
C SER A 228 -2.96 -2.38 12.90
N PHE A 229 -2.03 -1.48 12.61
CA PHE A 229 -2.29 -0.27 11.86
C PHE A 229 -1.06 0.13 11.05
N ARG A 230 -1.26 0.48 9.80
CA ARG A 230 -0.22 1.00 8.92
C ARG A 230 -0.61 2.37 8.41
N GLN A 231 0.34 3.28 8.35
CA GLN A 231 0.14 4.60 7.76
C GLN A 231 1.39 5.06 7.01
N MET A 232 1.15 5.82 5.96
CA MET A 232 2.19 6.45 5.16
C MET A 232 1.77 7.87 4.81
N LEU A 233 2.60 8.85 5.17
CA LEU A 233 2.44 10.25 4.79
C LEU A 233 3.65 10.65 3.97
N THR A 234 3.46 11.04 2.71
CA THR A 234 4.57 11.37 1.82
C THR A 234 4.31 12.64 1.04
N LEU A 235 5.39 13.31 0.68
CA LEU A 235 5.41 14.54 -0.08
C LEU A 235 6.21 14.33 -1.36
N ASP A 236 5.55 14.46 -2.51
CA ASP A 236 6.20 14.47 -3.81
C ASP A 236 6.58 15.89 -4.18
N PHE A 237 7.82 16.11 -4.57
CA PHE A 237 8.29 17.39 -5.10
C PHE A 237 9.24 17.18 -6.27
N ARG A 238 9.23 18.12 -7.19
CA ARG A 238 10.09 18.06 -8.37
C ARG A 238 11.36 18.87 -8.15
N LEU A 239 12.51 18.20 -8.24
CA LEU A 239 13.81 18.84 -8.22
C LEU A 239 14.53 18.53 -9.53
N ALA A 240 14.84 19.57 -10.30
CA ALA A 240 15.36 19.47 -11.67
C ALA A 240 14.43 18.63 -12.57
N ARG A 241 14.88 17.50 -13.07
CA ARG A 241 14.11 16.61 -13.96
C ARG A 241 13.53 15.39 -13.26
N THR A 242 13.77 15.26 -11.94
CA THR A 242 13.38 14.10 -11.16
C THR A 242 12.30 14.48 -10.14
N THR A 243 11.31 13.62 -9.96
CA THR A 243 10.36 13.74 -8.85
C THR A 243 10.88 12.93 -7.68
N TRP A 244 11.07 13.59 -6.57
CA TRP A 244 11.47 13.02 -5.30
C TRP A 244 10.26 12.83 -4.42
N ARG A 245 10.31 11.82 -3.58
CA ARG A 245 9.33 11.55 -2.53
C ARG A 245 10.06 11.44 -1.20
N ILE A 246 9.63 12.20 -0.22
CA ILE A 246 10.06 12.08 1.16
C ILE A 246 8.84 11.87 2.04
N GLY A 247 8.98 11.13 3.12
CA GLY A 247 7.83 10.94 4.00
C GLY A 247 8.14 10.17 5.25
N TYR A 248 7.06 9.95 5.99
CA TYR A 248 7.01 9.16 7.20
C TYR A 248 6.18 7.89 6.94
N MET A 249 6.65 6.78 7.45
CA MET A 249 5.95 5.50 7.45
C MET A 249 5.90 4.96 8.87
N GLY A 250 4.69 4.66 9.36
CA GLY A 250 4.44 4.01 10.63
C GLY A 250 3.79 2.66 10.39
N ASN A 251 4.38 1.59 10.92
CA ASN A 251 3.83 0.25 10.88
C ASN A 251 3.76 -0.28 12.31
N TYR A 252 2.52 -0.54 12.77
CA TYR A 252 2.22 -0.99 14.11
C TYR A 252 1.58 -2.37 14.01
N GLU A 253 2.40 -3.40 13.98
CA GLU A 253 1.95 -4.78 13.97
C GLU A 253 1.82 -5.29 15.40
N GLN A 254 0.67 -5.85 15.74
CA GLN A 254 0.41 -6.42 17.05
C GLN A 254 -0.44 -7.67 16.91
N SER A 255 -0.17 -8.70 17.71
CA SER A 255 -1.03 -9.86 17.79
C SER A 255 -1.13 -10.42 19.21
N HIS A 256 -2.27 -11.02 19.51
CA HIS A 256 -2.51 -11.83 20.69
C HIS A 256 -3.21 -13.13 20.26
N VAL A 257 -2.42 -14.13 19.92
CA VAL A 257 -2.85 -15.40 19.32
C VAL A 257 -2.12 -16.54 20.03
N ASN A 258 -2.80 -17.66 20.28
CA ASN A 258 -2.26 -18.86 20.94
C ASN A 258 -1.55 -18.56 22.28
N ASN A 259 -2.13 -17.66 23.08
CA ASN A 259 -1.55 -17.15 24.34
C ASN A 259 -0.19 -16.46 24.19
N LEU A 260 0.21 -16.13 22.97
CA LEU A 260 1.41 -15.38 22.68
C LEU A 260 1.05 -13.91 22.37
N LYS A 261 1.82 -12.98 22.92
CA LYS A 261 1.74 -11.56 22.62
C LYS A 261 2.93 -11.18 21.76
N THR A 262 2.68 -10.60 20.60
CA THR A 262 3.74 -10.07 19.77
C THR A 262 3.42 -8.64 19.36
N HIS A 263 4.44 -7.80 19.25
CA HIS A 263 4.33 -6.55 18.52
C HIS A 263 5.65 -6.18 17.85
N THR A 264 5.52 -5.50 16.72
CA THR A 264 6.62 -4.79 16.06
C THR A 264 6.11 -3.44 15.64
N TYR A 265 6.59 -2.40 16.31
CA TYR A 265 6.26 -1.02 16.00
C TYR A 265 7.45 -0.38 15.31
N THR A 266 7.27 0.09 14.09
CA THR A 266 8.31 0.77 13.33
C THR A 266 7.88 2.17 12.94
N HIS A 267 8.83 3.09 13.03
CA HIS A 267 8.69 4.49 12.63
C HIS A 267 9.85 4.82 11.70
N SER A 268 9.62 5.03 10.43
CA SER A 268 10.66 5.26 9.44
C SER A 268 10.48 6.57 8.72
N ILE A 269 11.55 7.30 8.52
CA ILE A 269 11.61 8.38 7.53
C ILE A 269 12.12 7.75 6.24
N VAL A 270 11.38 7.97 5.14
CA VAL A 270 11.66 7.38 3.84
C VAL A 270 11.94 8.48 2.82
N ILE A 271 12.87 8.18 1.91
CA ILE A 271 13.18 9.05 0.77
C ILE A 271 13.35 8.20 -0.49
N GLY A 272 12.95 8.73 -1.63
CA GLY A 272 13.06 7.99 -2.88
C GLY A 272 12.69 8.79 -4.11
N VAL A 273 12.54 8.08 -5.22
CA VAL A 273 12.24 8.64 -6.53
C VAL A 273 10.92 8.12 -7.07
N VAL A 274 10.21 8.99 -7.79
CA VAL A 274 8.93 8.67 -8.41
C VAL A 274 9.08 8.74 -9.93
N LYS A 275 8.75 7.63 -10.60
CA LYS A 275 8.67 7.57 -12.06
C LYS A 275 7.20 7.49 -12.47
N ARG A 276 6.80 8.32 -13.45
CA ARG A 276 5.44 8.36 -13.99
C ARG A 276 5.49 8.02 -15.48
N PHE A 277 4.64 7.09 -15.87
CA PHE A 277 4.51 6.63 -17.25
C PHE A 277 3.06 6.83 -17.70
N ARG A 278 2.89 7.26 -18.94
CA ARG A 278 1.61 7.32 -19.63
C ARG A 278 1.66 6.32 -20.78
N THR A 279 0.72 5.40 -20.80
CA THR A 279 0.54 4.44 -21.91
C THR A 279 -0.81 4.74 -22.54
N ILE A 280 -0.81 4.88 -23.86
CA ILE A 280 -2.04 5.02 -24.65
C ILE A 280 -2.33 3.64 -25.19
N LYS A 281 -3.50 3.07 -24.87
CA LYS A 281 -3.98 1.86 -25.52
C LYS A 281 -4.65 2.27 -26.82
N GLU A 282 -4.16 1.71 -27.94
CA GLU A 282 -4.81 1.75 -29.24
C GLU A 282 -6.02 0.83 -29.26
#